data_40211ad1de5790ad786e1e0fe18c73bd
#
_entry.id   40211ad1de5790ad786e1e0fe18c73bd
#
_cell.length_a   1.000
_cell.length_b   1.000
_cell.length_c   1.000
_cell.angle_alpha   90.00
_cell.angle_beta   90.00
_cell.angle_gamma   90.00
#
_symmetry.space_group_name_H-M   'P 1'
#
loop_
_entity.id
_entity.type
_entity.pdbx_description
1 polymer ?
#
loop_
_entity_poly.entity_id
_entity_poly.type
_entity_poly.pdbx_seq_one_letter_code
_entity_poly.pdbx_strand_id
1 'polypeptide(L)'
;ERAAEMLARIHETPVKGLPELPARREPLPEVFDYWPQGPEWEELKTHLQHASFAPFSGKTVLCHGDFWPENILWQEGRITGVLDWEDAALGDPLSDLACSRLEFRYRFGVAGMQRFTEAYAAKRPFEVERLALWQIYVAAAAQCFMGEWGLPADQEAHMLKTALQAIREAEETLTSGAPLI
;
A
#
# COMPACT_ATOMS: atom_id res chain seq x y z
N GLU A 1 3.50 10.51 -11.98
CA GLU A 1 3.17 11.81 -11.33
C GLU A 1 1.65 12.02 -11.30
N ARG A 2 0.94 12.10 -12.44
CA ARG A 2 -0.51 12.37 -12.48
C ARG A 2 -1.37 11.39 -11.69
N ALA A 3 -1.00 10.10 -11.67
CA ALA A 3 -1.71 9.12 -10.84
C ALA A 3 -1.54 9.42 -9.35
N ALA A 4 -0.34 9.79 -8.92
CA ALA A 4 -0.07 10.16 -7.52
C ALA A 4 -0.84 11.44 -7.11
N GLU A 5 -0.90 12.43 -8.01
CA GLU A 5 -1.71 13.64 -7.80
C GLU A 5 -3.21 13.30 -7.71
N MET A 6 -3.68 12.33 -8.50
CA MET A 6 -5.08 11.87 -8.43
C MET A 6 -5.36 11.18 -7.10
N LEU A 7 -4.49 10.29 -6.63
CA LEU A 7 -4.63 9.65 -5.32
C LEU A 7 -4.65 10.69 -4.20
N ALA A 8 -3.74 11.67 -4.23
CA ALA A 8 -3.73 12.76 -3.25
C ALA A 8 -5.06 13.55 -3.25
N ARG A 9 -5.66 13.80 -4.43
CA ARG A 9 -6.98 14.45 -4.56
C ARG A 9 -8.12 13.59 -4.01
N ILE A 10 -8.08 12.27 -4.22
CA ILE A 10 -9.05 11.34 -3.60
C ILE A 10 -9.01 11.52 -2.08
N HIS A 11 -7.81 11.54 -1.48
CA HIS A 11 -7.63 11.72 -0.05
C HIS A 11 -7.98 13.13 0.47
N GLU A 12 -8.18 14.11 -0.41
CA GLU A 12 -8.69 15.46 -0.07
C GLU A 12 -10.21 15.53 -0.12
N THR A 13 -10.88 14.52 -0.69
CA THR A 13 -12.34 14.50 -0.83
C THR A 13 -13.02 14.60 0.55
N PRO A 14 -13.99 15.52 0.72
CA PRO A 14 -14.75 15.59 1.95
C PRO A 14 -15.50 14.29 2.23
N VAL A 15 -15.27 13.69 3.39
CA VAL A 15 -15.92 12.41 3.79
C VAL A 15 -17.37 12.58 4.24
N LYS A 16 -17.79 13.83 4.51
CA LYS A 16 -19.17 14.14 4.93
C LYS A 16 -20.15 13.89 3.78
N GLY A 17 -21.11 13.01 4.00
CA GLY A 17 -22.15 12.67 3.02
C GLY A 17 -21.80 11.46 2.16
N LEU A 18 -20.66 10.84 2.37
CA LEU A 18 -20.37 9.51 1.81
C LEU A 18 -21.26 8.44 2.48
N PRO A 19 -21.53 7.32 1.79
CA PRO A 19 -22.18 6.17 2.41
C PRO A 19 -21.34 5.64 3.58
N GLU A 20 -21.91 4.74 4.36
CA GLU A 20 -21.17 4.01 5.38
C GLU A 20 -20.13 3.12 4.70
N LEU A 21 -18.87 3.31 5.04
CA LEU A 21 -17.71 2.58 4.50
C LEU A 21 -16.95 1.94 5.67
N PRO A 22 -16.27 0.80 5.42
CA PRO A 22 -15.42 0.17 6.43
C PRO A 22 -14.30 1.11 6.89
N ALA A 23 -13.80 0.89 8.10
CA ALA A 23 -12.66 1.62 8.61
C ALA A 23 -11.36 0.89 8.25
N ARG A 24 -10.35 1.62 7.76
CA ARG A 24 -9.00 1.10 7.45
C ARG A 24 -7.96 2.02 8.11
N ARG A 25 -7.70 1.79 9.38
CA ARG A 25 -6.88 2.73 10.19
C ARG A 25 -5.56 2.16 10.68
N GLU A 26 -5.48 0.86 10.87
CA GLU A 26 -4.32 0.20 11.48
C GLU A 26 -3.94 -1.06 10.69
N PRO A 27 -2.64 -1.23 10.35
CA PRO A 27 -2.18 -2.45 9.69
C PRO A 27 -2.00 -3.61 10.69
N LEU A 28 -1.85 -3.29 11.97
CA LEU A 28 -1.67 -4.28 13.05
C LEU A 28 -2.93 -4.34 13.93
N PRO A 29 -3.30 -5.51 14.45
CA PRO A 29 -2.64 -6.83 14.29
C PRO A 29 -3.08 -7.62 13.05
N GLU A 30 -3.97 -7.10 12.21
CA GLU A 30 -4.60 -7.82 11.10
C GLU A 30 -3.58 -8.43 10.11
N VAL A 31 -2.40 -7.82 9.93
CA VAL A 31 -1.33 -8.34 9.07
C VAL A 31 -0.95 -9.79 9.39
N PHE A 32 -1.10 -10.21 10.64
CA PHE A 32 -0.73 -11.58 11.05
C PHE A 32 -1.64 -12.67 10.48
N ASP A 33 -2.84 -12.31 10.02
CA ASP A 33 -3.75 -13.23 9.33
C ASP A 33 -3.23 -13.59 7.92
N TYR A 34 -2.37 -12.74 7.34
CA TYR A 34 -1.78 -12.90 6.01
C TYR A 34 -0.28 -13.22 6.05
N TRP A 35 0.28 -13.56 7.22
CA TRP A 35 1.73 -13.63 7.43
C TRP A 35 2.40 -14.69 6.55
N PRO A 36 3.51 -14.37 5.88
CA PRO A 36 4.26 -15.34 5.08
C PRO A 36 4.71 -16.54 5.91
N GLN A 37 4.70 -17.72 5.32
CA GLN A 37 5.18 -18.92 5.97
C GLN A 37 6.69 -19.06 5.81
N GLY A 38 7.37 -19.46 6.86
CA GLY A 38 8.81 -19.74 6.87
C GLY A 38 9.53 -19.17 8.08
N PRO A 39 10.59 -19.85 8.53
CA PRO A 39 11.34 -19.44 9.73
C PRO A 39 12.05 -18.09 9.55
N GLU A 40 12.32 -17.67 8.31
CA GLU A 40 12.95 -16.38 7.98
C GLU A 40 12.06 -15.16 8.31
N TRP A 41 10.78 -15.34 8.61
CA TRP A 41 9.82 -14.29 8.94
C TRP A 41 9.52 -14.19 10.45
N GLU A 42 9.98 -15.15 11.25
CA GLU A 42 9.63 -15.23 12.69
C GLU A 42 10.25 -14.09 13.51
N GLU A 43 11.44 -13.63 13.16
CA GLU A 43 12.09 -12.51 13.86
C GLU A 43 11.30 -11.21 13.64
N LEU A 44 10.94 -10.88 12.39
CA LEU A 44 10.11 -9.72 12.07
C LEU A 44 8.74 -9.83 12.73
N LYS A 45 8.09 -10.99 12.67
CA LYS A 45 6.80 -11.22 13.33
C LYS A 45 6.87 -10.92 14.82
N THR A 46 7.88 -11.47 15.48
CA THR A 46 8.12 -11.24 16.91
C THR A 46 8.35 -9.76 17.21
N HIS A 47 9.16 -9.09 16.37
CA HIS A 47 9.39 -7.65 16.50
C HIS A 47 8.08 -6.86 16.42
N LEU A 48 7.27 -7.09 15.39
CA LEU A 48 6.00 -6.37 15.19
C LEU A 48 4.97 -6.66 16.29
N GLN A 49 4.97 -7.86 16.86
CA GLN A 49 4.06 -8.23 17.97
C GLN A 49 4.40 -7.53 19.28
N HIS A 50 5.67 -7.20 19.50
CA HIS A 50 6.15 -6.61 20.76
C HIS A 50 6.47 -5.12 20.66
N ALA A 51 6.69 -4.59 19.46
CA ALA A 51 6.92 -3.18 19.25
C ALA A 51 5.66 -2.35 19.52
N SER A 52 5.84 -1.15 20.03
CA SER A 52 4.74 -0.21 20.25
C SER A 52 4.78 0.86 19.18
N PHE A 53 3.92 0.75 18.20
CA PHE A 53 3.75 1.76 17.16
C PHE A 53 2.65 2.75 17.55
N ALA A 54 2.83 4.02 17.20
CA ALA A 54 1.83 5.03 17.46
C ALA A 54 0.57 4.75 16.62
N PRO A 55 -0.63 4.76 17.22
CA PRO A 55 -1.88 4.59 16.46
C PRO A 55 -2.11 5.75 15.50
N PHE A 56 -2.91 5.49 14.46
CA PHE A 56 -3.28 6.54 13.50
C PHE A 56 -4.00 7.69 14.19
N SER A 57 -3.36 8.84 14.23
CA SER A 57 -3.89 10.09 14.78
C SER A 57 -4.20 11.15 13.71
N GLY A 58 -3.95 10.81 12.44
CA GLY A 58 -4.18 11.71 11.31
C GLY A 58 -5.65 11.91 10.97
N LYS A 59 -5.90 12.81 10.03
CA LYS A 59 -7.25 13.01 9.48
C LYS A 59 -7.65 11.77 8.66
N THR A 60 -8.77 11.15 9.02
CA THR A 60 -9.41 10.10 8.23
C THR A 60 -9.78 10.62 6.84
N VAL A 61 -9.41 9.89 5.81
CA VAL A 61 -9.69 10.22 4.41
C VAL A 61 -10.52 9.14 3.75
N LEU A 62 -11.06 9.43 2.56
CA LEU A 62 -11.57 8.42 1.65
C LEU A 62 -10.37 7.68 1.02
N CYS A 63 -10.25 6.40 1.28
CA CYS A 63 -9.32 5.50 0.62
C CYS A 63 -10.03 4.80 -0.53
N HIS A 64 -9.31 4.58 -1.63
CA HIS A 64 -9.80 3.79 -2.77
C HIS A 64 -9.78 2.28 -2.45
N GLY A 65 -8.71 1.83 -1.79
CA GLY A 65 -8.49 0.44 -1.41
C GLY A 65 -7.73 -0.37 -2.44
N ASP A 66 -7.90 -0.06 -3.73
CA ASP A 66 -7.26 -0.75 -4.86
C ASP A 66 -6.86 0.23 -5.99
N PHE A 67 -6.07 1.26 -5.64
CA PHE A 67 -5.63 2.28 -6.61
C PHE A 67 -4.38 1.82 -7.38
N TRP A 68 -4.57 1.20 -8.53
CA TRP A 68 -3.53 0.68 -9.40
C TRP A 68 -3.73 1.10 -10.88
N PRO A 69 -2.72 0.91 -11.78
CA PRO A 69 -2.75 1.49 -13.11
C PRO A 69 -3.96 1.12 -13.97
N GLU A 70 -4.46 -0.12 -13.86
CA GLU A 70 -5.60 -0.61 -14.66
C GLU A 70 -6.96 -0.06 -14.18
N ASN A 71 -7.04 0.42 -12.94
CA ASN A 71 -8.23 1.11 -12.42
C ASN A 71 -8.24 2.61 -12.78
N ILE A 72 -7.25 3.09 -13.55
CA ILE A 72 -7.15 4.49 -13.95
C ILE A 72 -7.43 4.63 -15.45
N LEU A 73 -8.51 5.31 -15.80
CA LEU A 73 -8.85 5.61 -17.19
C LEU A 73 -8.10 6.83 -17.68
N TRP A 74 -7.50 6.68 -18.87
CA TRP A 74 -6.71 7.74 -19.51
C TRP A 74 -7.27 8.10 -20.88
N GLN A 75 -7.36 9.39 -21.15
CA GLN A 75 -7.66 9.92 -22.48
C GLN A 75 -6.74 11.13 -22.76
N GLU A 76 -6.03 11.12 -23.86
CA GLU A 76 -5.14 12.21 -24.28
C GLU A 76 -4.16 12.67 -23.17
N GLY A 77 -3.62 11.71 -22.42
CA GLY A 77 -2.70 11.95 -21.31
C GLY A 77 -3.33 12.58 -20.07
N ARG A 78 -4.67 12.56 -19.93
CA ARG A 78 -5.41 13.02 -18.75
C ARG A 78 -6.16 11.85 -18.12
N ILE A 79 -6.27 11.85 -16.81
CA ILE A 79 -7.12 10.91 -16.09
C ILE A 79 -8.57 11.36 -16.25
N THR A 80 -9.42 10.48 -16.77
CA THR A 80 -10.84 10.71 -17.02
C THR A 80 -11.74 9.95 -16.07
N GLY A 81 -11.21 8.96 -15.35
CA GLY A 81 -11.95 8.20 -14.35
C GLY A 81 -11.03 7.35 -13.50
N VAL A 82 -11.53 6.97 -12.34
CA VAL A 82 -10.97 5.95 -11.47
C VAL A 82 -12.08 4.95 -11.21
N LEU A 83 -11.80 3.67 -11.48
CA LEU A 83 -12.74 2.57 -11.44
C LEU A 83 -12.53 1.73 -10.19
N ASP A 84 -13.48 0.84 -9.93
CA ASP A 84 -13.36 -0.23 -8.94
C ASP A 84 -13.19 0.27 -7.51
N TRP A 85 -14.30 0.78 -6.96
CA TRP A 85 -14.38 1.33 -5.61
C TRP A 85 -14.93 0.34 -4.59
N GLU A 86 -14.93 -0.97 -4.90
CA GLU A 86 -15.51 -1.98 -4.01
C GLU A 86 -14.75 -2.12 -2.68
N ASP A 87 -13.44 -1.84 -2.69
CA ASP A 87 -12.57 -1.83 -1.53
C ASP A 87 -12.48 -0.47 -0.83
N ALA A 88 -13.34 0.48 -1.21
CA ALA A 88 -13.31 1.81 -0.62
C ALA A 88 -13.52 1.78 0.90
N ALA A 89 -12.74 2.58 1.60
CA ALA A 89 -12.72 2.64 3.06
C ALA A 89 -12.54 4.06 3.58
N LEU A 90 -12.76 4.26 4.86
CA LEU A 90 -12.41 5.52 5.55
C LEU A 90 -11.24 5.25 6.51
N GLY A 91 -10.11 5.90 6.32
CA GLY A 91 -8.98 5.61 7.18
C GLY A 91 -7.70 6.39 6.92
N ASP A 92 -6.62 5.64 7.08
CA ASP A 92 -5.26 6.12 6.89
C ASP A 92 -4.90 6.16 5.41
N PRO A 93 -4.54 7.31 4.83
CA PRO A 93 -4.15 7.43 3.43
C PRO A 93 -2.94 6.57 3.05
N LEU A 94 -2.12 6.14 4.02
CA LEU A 94 -0.94 5.34 3.74
C LEU A 94 -1.27 3.88 3.40
N SER A 95 -2.49 3.41 3.72
CA SER A 95 -2.98 2.11 3.22
C SER A 95 -3.07 2.09 1.70
N ASP A 96 -3.65 3.15 1.10
CA ASP A 96 -3.72 3.31 -0.36
C ASP A 96 -2.35 3.56 -0.98
N LEU A 97 -1.54 4.40 -0.35
CA LEU A 97 -0.19 4.68 -0.85
C LEU A 97 0.64 3.40 -0.91
N ALA A 98 0.59 2.55 0.13
CA ALA A 98 1.31 1.29 0.18
C ALA A 98 0.81 0.30 -0.91
N CYS A 99 -0.51 0.18 -1.09
CA CYS A 99 -1.11 -0.62 -2.16
C CYS A 99 -0.61 -0.15 -3.53
N SER A 100 -0.78 1.14 -3.83
CA SER A 100 -0.33 1.72 -5.10
C SER A 100 1.17 1.55 -5.32
N ARG A 101 2.01 1.70 -4.27
CA ARG A 101 3.47 1.50 -4.38
C ARG A 101 3.80 0.09 -4.85
N LEU A 102 3.17 -0.93 -4.27
CA LEU A 102 3.40 -2.33 -4.63
C LEU A 102 2.96 -2.59 -6.08
N GLU A 103 1.78 -2.12 -6.48
CA GLU A 103 1.23 -2.27 -7.82
C GLU A 103 2.06 -1.53 -8.88
N PHE A 104 2.49 -0.30 -8.60
CA PHE A 104 3.39 0.44 -9.50
C PHE A 104 4.76 -0.23 -9.60
N ARG A 105 5.23 -0.89 -8.55
CA ARG A 105 6.46 -1.67 -8.58
C ARG A 105 6.33 -2.91 -9.46
N TYR A 106 5.21 -3.64 -9.38
CA TYR A 106 4.93 -4.76 -10.27
C TYR A 106 4.94 -4.35 -11.74
N ARG A 107 4.32 -3.22 -12.03
CA ARG A 107 4.11 -2.77 -13.42
C ARG A 107 5.28 -2.00 -14.01
N PHE A 108 5.95 -1.17 -13.24
CA PHE A 108 6.96 -0.21 -13.71
C PHE A 108 8.31 -0.33 -12.98
N GLY A 109 8.48 -1.33 -12.15
CA GLY A 109 9.69 -1.54 -11.35
C GLY A 109 9.89 -0.48 -10.25
N VAL A 110 11.02 -0.60 -9.55
CA VAL A 110 11.37 0.27 -8.42
C VAL A 110 11.36 1.76 -8.80
N ALA A 111 11.93 2.12 -9.94
CA ALA A 111 11.98 3.52 -10.38
C ALA A 111 10.59 4.13 -10.63
N GLY A 112 9.64 3.34 -11.14
CA GLY A 112 8.25 3.78 -11.34
C GLY A 112 7.54 4.00 -10.00
N MET A 113 7.72 3.08 -9.07
CA MET A 113 7.19 3.18 -7.71
C MET A 113 7.76 4.40 -6.97
N GLN A 114 9.08 4.62 -7.04
CA GLN A 114 9.73 5.77 -6.39
C GLN A 114 9.19 7.09 -6.90
N ARG A 115 9.09 7.28 -8.23
CA ARG A 115 8.52 8.49 -8.83
C ARG A 115 7.06 8.72 -8.41
N PHE A 116 6.27 7.66 -8.30
CA PHE A 116 4.90 7.74 -7.79
C PHE A 116 4.89 8.23 -6.34
N THR A 117 5.74 7.64 -5.49
CA THR A 117 5.85 7.97 -4.07
C THR A 117 6.31 9.42 -3.85
N GLU A 118 7.34 9.87 -4.58
CA GLU A 118 7.84 11.25 -4.51
C GLU A 118 6.78 12.27 -4.94
N ALA A 119 6.05 11.98 -6.02
CA ALA A 119 4.98 12.85 -6.49
C ALA A 119 3.80 12.94 -5.49
N TYR A 120 3.48 11.82 -4.81
CA TYR A 120 2.50 11.82 -3.73
C TYR A 120 3.00 12.61 -2.52
N ALA A 121 4.24 12.37 -2.07
CA ALA A 121 4.87 13.06 -0.93
C ALA A 121 4.92 14.58 -1.11
N ALA A 122 5.13 15.05 -2.34
CA ALA A 122 5.12 16.47 -2.68
C ALA A 122 3.74 17.14 -2.43
N LYS A 123 2.65 16.37 -2.46
CA LYS A 123 1.28 16.85 -2.17
C LYS A 123 0.88 16.58 -0.73
N ARG A 124 1.25 15.43 -0.19
CA ARG A 124 0.89 14.96 1.15
C ARG A 124 2.10 14.34 1.82
N PRO A 125 2.87 15.10 2.61
CA PRO A 125 3.96 14.55 3.43
C PRO A 125 3.43 13.49 4.39
N PHE A 126 4.24 12.48 4.67
CA PHE A 126 3.86 11.34 5.50
C PHE A 126 5.05 10.84 6.34
N GLU A 127 4.76 10.03 7.33
CA GLU A 127 5.75 9.35 8.16
C GLU A 127 6.19 8.03 7.51
N VAL A 128 7.50 7.89 7.30
CA VAL A 128 8.08 6.74 6.58
C VAL A 128 7.88 5.43 7.35
N GLU A 129 8.05 5.46 8.68
CA GLU A 129 7.83 4.30 9.55
C GLU A 129 6.39 3.74 9.40
N ARG A 130 5.40 4.64 9.40
CA ARG A 130 4.00 4.24 9.23
C ARG A 130 3.72 3.69 7.83
N LEU A 131 4.32 4.28 6.80
CA LEU A 131 4.24 3.71 5.45
C LEU A 131 4.87 2.32 5.37
N ALA A 132 6.00 2.10 6.06
CA ALA A 132 6.63 0.79 6.13
C ALA A 132 5.71 -0.28 6.75
N LEU A 133 4.99 0.05 7.83
CA LEU A 133 4.00 -0.84 8.42
C LEU A 133 2.88 -1.21 7.42
N TRP A 134 2.33 -0.23 6.72
CA TRP A 134 1.33 -0.48 5.67
C TRP A 134 1.91 -1.27 4.49
N GLN A 135 3.19 -1.05 4.15
CA GLN A 135 3.86 -1.80 3.09
C GLN A 135 3.98 -3.28 3.45
N ILE A 136 4.29 -3.60 4.72
CA ILE A 136 4.30 -4.98 5.21
C ILE A 136 2.89 -5.57 5.11
N TYR A 137 1.86 -4.85 5.57
CA TYR A 137 0.48 -5.32 5.51
C TYR A 137 0.05 -5.66 4.08
N VAL A 138 0.20 -4.71 3.17
CA VAL A 138 -0.22 -4.88 1.77
C VAL A 138 0.55 -6.02 1.08
N ALA A 139 1.87 -6.08 1.31
CA ALA A 139 2.69 -7.13 0.69
C ALA A 139 2.39 -8.53 1.28
N ALA A 140 2.09 -8.63 2.58
CA ALA A 140 1.67 -9.87 3.22
C ALA A 140 0.30 -10.32 2.69
N ALA A 141 -0.67 -9.42 2.57
CA ALA A 141 -1.97 -9.73 1.97
C ALA A 141 -1.83 -10.16 0.50
N ALA A 142 -1.07 -9.40 -0.30
CA ALA A 142 -0.85 -9.73 -1.72
C ALA A 142 -0.25 -11.12 -1.89
N GLN A 143 0.81 -11.48 -1.15
CA GLN A 143 1.41 -12.82 -1.28
C GLN A 143 0.46 -13.95 -0.82
N CYS A 144 -0.43 -13.68 0.14
CA CYS A 144 -1.41 -14.64 0.63
C CYS A 144 -2.47 -14.97 -0.44
N PHE A 145 -2.97 -13.95 -1.14
CA PHE A 145 -4.08 -14.09 -2.11
C PHE A 145 -3.63 -14.26 -3.56
N MET A 146 -2.36 -14.05 -3.87
CA MET A 146 -1.84 -14.00 -5.24
C MET A 146 -2.16 -15.26 -6.06
N GLY A 147 -2.15 -16.45 -5.45
CA GLY A 147 -2.51 -17.70 -6.13
C GLY A 147 -3.97 -17.77 -6.62
N GLU A 148 -4.84 -16.88 -6.13
CA GLU A 148 -6.26 -16.80 -6.54
C GLU A 148 -6.48 -15.84 -7.72
N TRP A 149 -5.47 -15.04 -8.09
CA TRP A 149 -5.60 -14.01 -9.14
C TRP A 149 -5.54 -14.57 -10.56
N GLY A 150 -5.26 -15.87 -10.73
CA GLY A 150 -5.24 -16.53 -12.04
C GLY A 150 -4.12 -16.04 -12.96
N LEU A 151 -3.02 -15.58 -12.40
CA LEU A 151 -1.87 -15.05 -13.14
C LEU A 151 -1.10 -16.17 -13.88
N PRO A 152 -0.42 -15.85 -14.99
CA PRO A 152 0.61 -16.74 -15.55
C PRO A 152 1.69 -17.05 -14.49
N ALA A 153 2.17 -18.31 -14.46
CA ALA A 153 3.07 -18.78 -13.39
C ALA A 153 4.38 -17.98 -13.25
N ASP A 154 4.92 -17.48 -14.35
CA ASP A 154 6.12 -16.62 -14.36
C ASP A 154 5.83 -15.23 -13.79
N GLN A 155 4.67 -14.68 -14.08
CA GLN A 155 4.20 -13.39 -13.53
C GLN A 155 3.92 -13.54 -12.03
N GLU A 156 3.20 -14.58 -11.61
CA GLU A 156 2.93 -14.88 -10.21
C GLU A 156 4.24 -15.01 -9.40
N ALA A 157 5.19 -15.81 -9.90
CA ALA A 157 6.49 -15.97 -9.24
C ALA A 157 7.27 -14.65 -9.12
N HIS A 158 7.22 -13.80 -10.15
CA HIS A 158 7.85 -12.47 -10.12
C HIS A 158 7.19 -11.54 -9.09
N MET A 159 5.87 -11.49 -9.07
CA MET A 159 5.11 -10.65 -8.15
C MET A 159 5.27 -11.12 -6.70
N LEU A 160 5.22 -12.44 -6.47
CA LEU A 160 5.48 -13.03 -5.15
C LEU A 160 6.86 -12.64 -4.62
N LYS A 161 7.90 -12.82 -5.42
CA LYS A 161 9.27 -12.40 -5.06
C LYS A 161 9.33 -10.91 -4.71
N THR A 162 8.64 -10.09 -5.49
CA THR A 162 8.62 -8.63 -5.29
C THR A 162 7.88 -8.25 -3.99
N ALA A 163 6.76 -8.92 -3.67
CA ALA A 163 6.02 -8.71 -2.43
C ALA A 163 6.89 -9.08 -1.20
N LEU A 164 7.52 -10.25 -1.22
CA LEU A 164 8.40 -10.68 -0.13
C LEU A 164 9.62 -9.76 0.03
N GLN A 165 10.14 -9.23 -1.07
CA GLN A 165 11.22 -8.24 -1.02
C GLN A 165 10.74 -6.91 -0.42
N ALA A 166 9.52 -6.47 -0.73
CA ALA A 166 8.94 -5.25 -0.15
C ALA A 166 8.76 -5.35 1.37
N ILE A 167 8.43 -6.55 1.90
CA ILE A 167 8.39 -6.80 3.35
C ILE A 167 9.77 -6.59 3.98
N ARG A 168 10.83 -7.15 3.38
CA ARG A 168 12.21 -7.02 3.91
C ARG A 168 12.71 -5.57 3.90
N GLU A 169 12.46 -4.83 2.83
CA GLU A 169 12.83 -3.42 2.73
C GLU A 169 12.10 -2.57 3.78
N ALA A 170 10.83 -2.87 4.04
CA ALA A 170 10.07 -2.22 5.10
C ALA A 170 10.58 -2.59 6.50
N GLU A 171 10.99 -3.85 6.74
CA GLU A 171 11.67 -4.29 7.96
C GLU A 171 12.96 -3.50 8.20
N GLU A 172 13.81 -3.36 7.18
CA GLU A 172 15.03 -2.58 7.27
C GLU A 172 14.74 -1.12 7.66
N THR A 173 13.67 -0.53 7.11
CA THR A 173 13.23 0.81 7.48
C THR A 173 12.85 0.90 8.96
N LEU A 174 12.08 -0.06 9.48
CA LEU A 174 11.62 -0.08 10.86
C LEU A 174 12.74 -0.34 11.86
N THR A 175 13.76 -1.12 11.50
CA THR A 175 14.83 -1.55 12.41
C THR A 175 16.07 -0.67 12.36
N SER A 176 16.43 -0.12 11.21
CA SER A 176 17.64 0.64 11.00
C SER A 176 17.42 2.12 10.64
N GLY A 177 16.17 2.52 10.39
CA GLY A 177 15.83 3.83 9.85
C GLY A 177 16.28 4.04 8.40
N ALA A 178 16.53 2.96 7.65
CA ALA A 178 16.85 3.04 6.24
C ALA A 178 15.70 3.68 5.45
N PRO A 179 15.97 4.40 4.34
CA PRO A 179 14.90 4.92 3.50
C PRO A 179 14.09 3.77 2.91
N LEU A 180 12.77 3.91 2.86
CA LEU A 180 11.88 2.94 2.25
C LEU A 180 11.98 3.03 0.72
N ILE A 181 12.59 2.00 0.13
CA ILE A 181 12.82 1.89 -1.33
C ILE A 181 11.54 1.45 -2.05
#